data_6fe6a2f9f32f8823570748648e3adeee
#
_entry.id   6fe6a2f9f32f8823570748648e3adeee
#
_cell.length_a   1.000
_cell.length_b   1.000
_cell.length_c   1.000
_cell.angle_alpha   90.00
_cell.angle_beta   90.00
_cell.angle_gamma   90.00
#
_symmetry.space_group_name_H-M   'P 1'
#
loop_
_entity.id
_entity.type
_entity.pdbx_description
1 polymer ?
#
loop_
_entity_poly.entity_id
_entity_poly.type
_entity_poly.pdbx_seq_one_letter_code
_entity_poly.pdbx_strand_id
1 'polypeptide(L)'
;KNTITEGGLMTTYDLFLFAGQSNMAGRGIACTQFPEGAPDLISGAGAEFRAISDPTRLYPIAEPFGALENNPTGIFEPGMKTGSLVTSFINTYFQNTGVPVLGLSSSKGGSVIANWQDHDDYLTDTIIRLKSAQTFCEQHNITLRHQYLLWCQGESDGDHHTSADEYTKQFMQMYEKLKAVGIEHCFLIGIGAYNGTADDICYDEIRNAQYSFAEHRKDITVVSRLFETMKARGLMKDSFHYYQAGYNEVGKDAAINTAKYVLTNAQ
;
A
#
# COMPACT_ATOMS: atom_id res chain seq x y z
N LYS A 1 -15.81 -19.91 30.87
CA LYS A 1 -14.75 -19.28 31.67
C LYS A 1 -13.42 -19.87 31.17
N ASN A 2 -12.83 -19.35 30.17
CA ASN A 2 -11.47 -19.70 29.76
C ASN A 2 -10.54 -18.64 30.33
N THR A 3 -9.83 -19.01 31.34
CA THR A 3 -8.75 -18.26 31.96
C THR A 3 -7.60 -18.25 30.95
N ILE A 4 -7.28 -17.10 30.39
CA ILE A 4 -6.06 -16.90 29.62
C ILE A 4 -4.92 -16.86 30.63
N THR A 5 -4.11 -17.90 30.63
CA THR A 5 -2.86 -17.95 31.39
C THR A 5 -1.87 -16.98 30.79
N GLU A 6 -1.32 -16.10 31.65
CA GLU A 6 -0.21 -15.21 31.38
C GLU A 6 1.04 -16.02 31.01
N GLY A 7 1.22 -16.18 29.72
CA GLY A 7 2.44 -16.59 29.07
C GLY A 7 2.41 -15.94 27.71
N GLY A 8 2.72 -14.65 27.67
CA GLY A 8 2.60 -13.84 26.47
C GLY A 8 3.46 -14.42 25.34
N LEU A 9 2.84 -15.13 24.41
CA LEU A 9 3.43 -15.37 23.10
C LEU A 9 3.67 -13.98 22.49
N MET A 10 4.94 -13.62 22.35
CA MET A 10 5.33 -12.42 21.60
C MET A 10 4.79 -12.57 20.18
N THR A 11 3.80 -11.75 19.83
CA THR A 11 3.27 -11.74 18.47
C THR A 11 4.23 -10.98 17.58
N THR A 12 4.66 -11.61 16.51
CA THR A 12 5.61 -11.04 15.54
C THR A 12 4.89 -10.73 14.25
N TYR A 13 5.09 -9.52 13.72
CA TYR A 13 4.56 -9.07 12.44
C TYR A 13 5.66 -8.54 11.53
N ASP A 14 5.41 -8.57 10.23
CA ASP A 14 6.01 -7.64 9.29
C ASP A 14 5.04 -6.46 9.10
N LEU A 15 5.50 -5.24 9.34
CA LEU A 15 4.69 -4.05 9.12
C LEU A 15 4.75 -3.68 7.64
N PHE A 16 3.58 -3.45 7.05
CA PHE A 16 3.45 -2.86 5.72
C PHE A 16 2.70 -1.53 5.79
N LEU A 17 3.40 -0.48 5.41
CA LEU A 17 2.80 0.82 5.13
C LEU A 17 2.26 0.80 3.70
N PHE A 18 0.93 0.70 3.57
CA PHE A 18 0.22 0.75 2.30
C PHE A 18 -0.02 2.21 1.94
N ALA A 19 0.82 2.76 1.07
CA ALA A 19 0.81 4.17 0.73
C ALA A 19 0.79 4.42 -0.78
N GLY A 20 0.31 5.59 -1.17
CA GLY A 20 0.17 5.98 -2.56
C GLY A 20 -1.12 6.74 -2.83
N GLN A 21 -1.71 6.53 -4.00
CA GLN A 21 -2.94 7.21 -4.38
C GLN A 21 -4.15 6.26 -4.51
N SER A 22 -5.10 6.59 -5.35
CA SER A 22 -6.41 5.90 -5.42
C SER A 22 -6.33 4.40 -5.71
N ASN A 23 -5.34 3.93 -6.46
CA ASN A 23 -5.19 2.50 -6.74
C ASN A 23 -4.52 1.72 -5.58
N MET A 24 -3.90 2.41 -4.62
CA MET A 24 -3.58 1.83 -3.32
C MET A 24 -4.75 1.94 -2.34
N ALA A 25 -5.43 3.09 -2.31
CA ALA A 25 -6.61 3.31 -1.48
C ALA A 25 -7.74 2.30 -1.78
N GLY A 26 -7.88 1.94 -3.04
CA GLY A 26 -8.89 1.01 -3.53
C GLY A 26 -10.17 1.70 -3.97
N ARG A 27 -10.49 1.52 -5.24
CA ARG A 27 -11.74 1.98 -5.88
C ARG A 27 -12.56 0.81 -6.42
N GLY A 28 -12.26 -0.40 -5.94
CA GLY A 28 -12.98 -1.61 -6.30
C GLY A 28 -14.31 -1.77 -5.56
N ILE A 29 -14.74 -3.00 -5.37
CA ILE A 29 -15.97 -3.39 -4.68
C ILE A 29 -15.62 -4.40 -3.60
N ALA A 30 -15.86 -4.06 -2.34
CA ALA A 30 -15.57 -4.93 -1.20
C ALA A 30 -16.54 -6.12 -1.07
N CYS A 31 -17.77 -5.99 -1.58
CA CYS A 31 -18.76 -7.06 -1.54
C CYS A 31 -18.68 -7.98 -2.77
N THR A 32 -19.25 -9.18 -2.67
CA THR A 32 -19.18 -10.24 -3.70
C THR A 32 -20.12 -10.03 -4.89
N GLN A 33 -20.66 -8.83 -5.10
CA GLN A 33 -21.73 -8.62 -6.09
C GLN A 33 -21.25 -8.47 -7.53
N PHE A 34 -20.01 -8.02 -7.79
CA PHE A 34 -19.59 -7.79 -9.17
C PHE A 34 -18.09 -7.52 -9.33
N PRO A 35 -17.53 -8.08 -10.39
CA PRO A 35 -17.72 -9.44 -10.92
C PRO A 35 -17.16 -10.43 -9.92
N GLU A 36 -16.29 -9.95 -9.05
CA GLU A 36 -15.65 -10.65 -7.96
C GLU A 36 -15.42 -9.63 -6.83
N GLY A 37 -15.76 -9.98 -5.60
CA GLY A 37 -15.52 -9.15 -4.44
C GLY A 37 -14.08 -9.26 -3.94
N ALA A 38 -13.72 -8.42 -2.98
CA ALA A 38 -12.48 -8.57 -2.23
C ALA A 38 -12.52 -9.86 -1.39
N PRO A 39 -11.40 -10.57 -1.23
CA PRO A 39 -11.37 -11.79 -0.41
C PRO A 39 -11.53 -11.47 1.08
N ASP A 40 -12.04 -12.44 1.83
CA ASP A 40 -11.96 -12.40 3.29
C ASP A 40 -10.52 -12.64 3.76
N LEU A 41 -10.21 -12.12 4.95
CA LEU A 41 -8.91 -12.36 5.58
C LEU A 41 -8.78 -13.83 5.98
N ILE A 42 -7.66 -14.45 5.61
CA ILE A 42 -7.27 -15.75 6.15
C ILE A 42 -6.99 -15.58 7.65
N SER A 43 -7.53 -16.47 8.46
CA SER A 43 -7.34 -16.42 9.91
C SER A 43 -5.87 -16.36 10.29
N GLY A 44 -5.51 -15.37 11.09
CA GLY A 44 -4.13 -15.16 11.53
C GLY A 44 -3.20 -14.48 10.52
N ALA A 45 -3.68 -14.12 9.33
CA ALA A 45 -2.82 -13.53 8.28
C ALA A 45 -2.38 -12.10 8.57
N GLY A 46 -3.12 -11.35 9.38
CA GLY A 46 -2.72 -10.00 9.70
C GLY A 46 -3.72 -9.22 10.55
N ALA A 47 -3.33 -8.01 10.90
CA ALA A 47 -4.15 -7.05 11.63
C ALA A 47 -3.94 -5.65 11.08
N GLU A 48 -4.91 -4.77 11.29
CA GLU A 48 -4.83 -3.34 10.95
C GLU A 48 -4.55 -2.54 12.22
N PHE A 49 -3.56 -1.65 12.15
CA PHE A 49 -3.40 -0.59 13.13
C PHE A 49 -4.07 0.68 12.62
N ARG A 50 -5.05 1.18 13.37
CA ARG A 50 -5.83 2.37 13.01
C ARG A 50 -5.31 3.60 13.74
N ALA A 51 -4.23 4.17 13.22
CA ALA A 51 -3.54 5.31 13.83
C ALA A 51 -4.44 6.54 14.04
N ILE A 52 -5.47 6.72 13.23
CA ILE A 52 -6.34 7.89 13.25
C ILE A 52 -7.65 7.61 13.99
N SER A 53 -8.36 6.54 13.63
CA SER A 53 -9.69 6.27 14.16
C SER A 53 -9.68 5.61 15.54
N ASP A 54 -8.72 4.75 15.82
CA ASP A 54 -8.56 4.11 17.14
C ASP A 54 -7.16 3.52 17.34
N PRO A 55 -6.20 4.31 17.88
CA PRO A 55 -4.83 3.83 18.11
C PRO A 55 -4.66 2.97 19.37
N THR A 56 -5.74 2.55 20.00
CA THR A 56 -5.70 1.81 21.28
C THR A 56 -5.66 0.30 21.13
N ARG A 57 -5.91 -0.24 19.94
CA ARG A 57 -6.00 -1.68 19.69
C ARG A 57 -5.76 -2.03 18.22
N LEU A 58 -5.55 -3.32 17.96
CA LEU A 58 -5.52 -3.86 16.60
C LEU A 58 -6.93 -4.29 16.16
N TYR A 59 -7.17 -4.21 14.87
CA TYR A 59 -8.40 -4.62 14.21
C TYR A 59 -8.13 -5.74 13.20
N PRO A 60 -9.09 -6.62 12.94
CA PRO A 60 -8.98 -7.54 11.81
C PRO A 60 -8.96 -6.75 10.50
N ILE A 61 -8.14 -7.20 9.55
CA ILE A 61 -8.16 -6.63 8.20
C ILE A 61 -9.52 -6.88 7.57
N ALA A 62 -10.12 -5.83 7.05
CA ALA A 62 -11.39 -5.90 6.32
C ALA A 62 -11.40 -4.87 5.19
N GLU A 63 -12.07 -5.20 4.10
CA GLU A 63 -12.31 -4.25 3.02
C GLU A 63 -13.61 -3.47 3.22
N PRO A 64 -13.63 -2.20 2.88
CA PRO A 64 -12.53 -1.39 2.34
C PRO A 64 -11.44 -1.10 3.39
N PHE A 65 -10.21 -1.47 3.07
CA PHE A 65 -9.09 -1.26 4.00
C PHE A 65 -8.81 0.23 4.23
N GLY A 66 -8.60 0.62 5.48
CA GLY A 66 -8.29 2.00 5.86
C GLY A 66 -9.44 3.00 5.70
N ALA A 67 -10.67 2.55 5.52
CA ALA A 67 -11.83 3.40 5.24
C ALA A 67 -12.12 4.44 6.35
N LEU A 68 -11.73 4.14 7.59
CA LEU A 68 -11.94 5.02 8.74
C LEU A 68 -10.74 5.92 9.06
N GLU A 69 -9.63 5.75 8.33
CA GLU A 69 -8.37 6.44 8.59
C GLU A 69 -8.33 7.81 7.90
N ASN A 70 -9.24 8.69 8.31
CA ASN A 70 -9.43 10.03 7.76
C ASN A 70 -8.94 11.09 8.76
N ASN A 71 -7.85 11.77 8.38
CA ASN A 71 -7.28 12.88 9.16
C ASN A 71 -7.59 14.21 8.46
N PRO A 72 -8.41 15.10 9.06
CA PRO A 72 -8.76 16.38 8.43
C PRO A 72 -7.57 17.31 8.14
N THR A 73 -6.45 17.12 8.83
CA THR A 73 -5.22 17.89 8.62
C THR A 73 -4.15 17.11 7.84
N GLY A 74 -4.53 16.04 7.21
CA GLY A 74 -3.62 15.18 6.44
C GLY A 74 -4.36 14.40 5.36
N ILE A 75 -4.22 13.08 5.37
CA ILE A 75 -4.93 12.21 4.45
C ILE A 75 -6.39 12.12 4.84
N PHE A 76 -7.24 12.72 4.03
CA PHE A 76 -8.68 12.83 4.26
C PHE A 76 -9.45 12.57 2.97
N GLU A 77 -10.16 11.44 2.91
CA GLU A 77 -11.01 11.07 1.78
C GLU A 77 -12.18 10.16 2.22
N PRO A 78 -13.07 10.64 3.12
CA PRO A 78 -14.15 9.83 3.67
C PRO A 78 -15.07 9.30 2.57
N GLY A 79 -15.41 8.01 2.65
CA GLY A 79 -16.29 7.33 1.69
C GLY A 79 -15.66 7.01 0.33
N MET A 80 -14.41 7.35 0.10
CA MET A 80 -13.75 7.13 -1.20
C MET A 80 -13.11 5.75 -1.34
N LYS A 81 -12.79 5.07 -0.24
CA LYS A 81 -12.24 3.71 -0.26
C LYS A 81 -13.38 2.70 -0.34
N THR A 82 -13.40 1.89 -1.40
CA THR A 82 -14.53 0.98 -1.71
C THR A 82 -14.13 -0.47 -1.90
N GLY A 83 -12.83 -0.77 -1.99
CA GLY A 83 -12.28 -2.10 -2.14
C GLY A 83 -10.88 -2.02 -2.74
N SER A 84 -9.91 -2.69 -2.10
CA SER A 84 -8.49 -2.55 -2.42
C SER A 84 -7.80 -3.89 -2.72
N LEU A 85 -6.52 -3.81 -3.05
CA LEU A 85 -5.62 -4.95 -3.22
C LEU A 85 -5.08 -5.49 -1.87
N VAL A 86 -5.33 -4.81 -0.75
CA VAL A 86 -4.62 -5.05 0.51
C VAL A 86 -4.91 -6.42 1.10
N THR A 87 -6.17 -6.84 1.19
CA THR A 87 -6.49 -8.16 1.77
C THR A 87 -5.94 -9.30 0.92
N SER A 88 -6.02 -9.18 -0.41
CA SER A 88 -5.39 -10.15 -1.33
C SER A 88 -3.87 -10.22 -1.13
N PHE A 89 -3.21 -9.07 -0.99
CA PHE A 89 -1.78 -9.00 -0.68
C PHE A 89 -1.45 -9.68 0.65
N ILE A 90 -2.14 -9.34 1.72
CA ILE A 90 -1.87 -9.86 3.07
C ILE A 90 -2.05 -11.38 3.12
N ASN A 91 -3.16 -11.89 2.58
CA ASN A 91 -3.42 -13.33 2.53
C ASN A 91 -2.29 -14.08 1.81
N THR A 92 -1.91 -13.58 0.65
CA THR A 92 -0.88 -14.24 -0.18
C THR A 92 0.50 -14.13 0.45
N TYR A 93 0.83 -12.98 1.04
CA TYR A 93 2.09 -12.81 1.77
C TYR A 93 2.20 -13.80 2.93
N PHE A 94 1.16 -13.90 3.74
CA PHE A 94 1.10 -14.86 4.86
C PHE A 94 1.22 -16.31 4.40
N GLN A 95 0.51 -16.68 3.34
CA GLN A 95 0.60 -18.04 2.78
C GLN A 95 2.02 -18.40 2.33
N ASN A 96 2.80 -17.45 1.87
CA ASN A 96 4.14 -17.68 1.36
C ASN A 96 5.24 -17.54 2.43
N THR A 97 5.05 -16.72 3.46
CA THR A 97 6.08 -16.44 4.47
C THR A 97 5.76 -17.06 5.83
N GLY A 98 4.51 -17.36 6.13
CA GLY A 98 4.07 -17.75 7.47
C GLY A 98 4.08 -16.62 8.50
N VAL A 99 4.42 -15.37 8.10
CA VAL A 99 4.49 -14.22 8.98
C VAL A 99 3.28 -13.31 8.75
N PRO A 100 2.51 -13.01 9.80
CA PRO A 100 1.37 -12.11 9.68
C PRO A 100 1.81 -10.67 9.41
N VAL A 101 0.94 -9.93 8.72
CA VAL A 101 1.15 -8.53 8.38
C VAL A 101 0.46 -7.62 9.37
N LEU A 102 1.17 -6.60 9.87
CA LEU A 102 0.57 -5.44 10.49
C LEU A 102 0.38 -4.37 9.40
N GLY A 103 -0.87 -4.14 9.00
CA GLY A 103 -1.22 -3.19 7.94
C GLY A 103 -1.48 -1.79 8.47
N LEU A 104 -0.91 -0.80 7.81
CA LEU A 104 -1.06 0.61 8.10
C LEU A 104 -1.47 1.36 6.84
N SER A 105 -2.65 1.98 6.86
CA SER A 105 -3.19 2.73 5.72
C SER A 105 -2.64 4.15 5.65
N SER A 106 -2.14 4.55 4.49
CA SER A 106 -1.67 5.91 4.24
C SER A 106 -1.76 6.27 2.74
N SER A 107 -2.95 6.22 2.18
CA SER A 107 -3.17 6.47 0.75
C SER A 107 -4.14 7.61 0.51
N LYS A 108 -3.85 8.44 -0.50
CA LYS A 108 -4.67 9.61 -0.87
C LYS A 108 -4.91 9.66 -2.37
N GLY A 109 -6.15 9.48 -2.78
CA GLY A 109 -6.57 9.59 -4.17
C GLY A 109 -6.25 10.95 -4.77
N GLY A 110 -5.87 10.98 -6.05
CA GLY A 110 -5.55 12.19 -6.78
C GLY A 110 -4.25 12.90 -6.37
N SER A 111 -3.44 12.31 -5.50
CA SER A 111 -2.19 12.94 -5.07
C SER A 111 -1.08 12.80 -6.13
N VAL A 112 -0.33 13.87 -6.33
CA VAL A 112 0.92 13.88 -7.08
C VAL A 112 2.10 13.70 -6.12
N ILE A 113 3.25 13.28 -6.63
CA ILE A 113 4.44 13.07 -5.78
C ILE A 113 4.86 14.33 -5.03
N ALA A 114 4.60 15.51 -5.58
CA ALA A 114 4.85 16.79 -4.94
C ALA A 114 4.05 16.99 -3.64
N ASN A 115 2.93 16.30 -3.47
CA ASN A 115 2.13 16.34 -2.23
C ASN A 115 2.73 15.50 -1.09
N TRP A 116 3.77 14.74 -1.36
CA TRP A 116 4.41 13.81 -0.42
C TRP A 116 5.80 14.30 0.02
N GLN A 117 6.01 15.59 0.05
CA GLN A 117 7.31 16.17 0.43
C GLN A 117 7.34 16.64 1.89
N ASP A 118 8.52 17.03 2.38
CA ASP A 118 8.81 17.31 3.79
C ASP A 118 7.97 18.45 4.36
N HIS A 119 7.22 19.18 3.77
CA HIS A 119 6.34 20.22 4.29
C HIS A 119 4.87 19.97 3.98
N ASP A 120 4.60 18.81 3.37
CA ASP A 120 3.25 18.46 2.96
C ASP A 120 2.54 17.59 3.99
N ASP A 121 1.27 17.81 4.12
CA ASP A 121 0.43 17.16 5.13
C ASP A 121 0.41 15.64 4.99
N TYR A 122 0.53 15.10 3.76
CA TYR A 122 0.44 13.65 3.54
C TYR A 122 1.67 12.90 4.05
N LEU A 123 2.88 13.41 3.80
CA LEU A 123 4.09 12.78 4.35
C LEU A 123 4.15 12.94 5.87
N THR A 124 3.82 14.12 6.39
CA THR A 124 3.76 14.37 7.83
C THR A 124 2.77 13.43 8.52
N ASP A 125 1.56 13.30 8.00
CA ASP A 125 0.55 12.37 8.52
C ASP A 125 1.02 10.91 8.45
N THR A 126 1.63 10.51 7.34
CA THR A 126 2.18 9.15 7.15
C THR A 126 3.25 8.83 8.19
N ILE A 127 4.17 9.75 8.45
CA ILE A 127 5.21 9.58 9.47
C ILE A 127 4.59 9.47 10.88
N ILE A 128 3.59 10.28 11.17
CA ILE A 128 2.88 10.22 12.46
C ILE A 128 2.19 8.86 12.61
N ARG A 129 1.50 8.36 11.59
CA ARG A 129 0.85 7.04 11.60
C ARG A 129 1.87 5.94 11.86
N LEU A 130 3.01 5.97 11.17
CA LEU A 130 4.06 4.97 11.33
C LEU A 130 4.65 4.98 12.74
N LYS A 131 4.99 6.15 13.27
CA LYS A 131 5.50 6.29 14.64
C LYS A 131 4.48 5.84 15.68
N SER A 132 3.19 6.14 15.48
CA SER A 132 2.11 5.67 16.35
C SER A 132 2.02 4.15 16.38
N ALA A 133 2.13 3.49 15.22
CA ALA A 133 2.16 2.03 15.14
C ALA A 133 3.37 1.43 15.85
N GLN A 134 4.56 2.00 15.68
CA GLN A 134 5.78 1.57 16.36
C GLN A 134 5.65 1.67 17.88
N THR A 135 5.17 2.81 18.37
CA THR A 135 4.92 3.04 19.80
C THR A 135 3.91 2.05 20.38
N PHE A 136 2.80 1.82 19.64
CA PHE A 136 1.82 0.82 20.06
C PHE A 136 2.43 -0.58 20.19
N CYS A 137 3.24 -0.99 19.22
CA CYS A 137 3.90 -2.30 19.24
C CYS A 137 4.85 -2.44 20.43
N GLU A 138 5.66 -1.42 20.70
CA GLU A 138 6.56 -1.39 21.87
C GLU A 138 5.78 -1.53 23.18
N GLN A 139 4.69 -0.78 23.34
CA GLN A 139 3.87 -0.79 24.56
C GLN A 139 3.11 -2.10 24.77
N HIS A 140 2.87 -2.89 23.73
CA HIS A 140 2.09 -4.13 23.77
C HIS A 140 2.94 -5.39 23.57
N ASN A 141 4.27 -5.27 23.64
CA ASN A 141 5.21 -6.39 23.43
C ASN A 141 5.00 -7.10 22.08
N ILE A 142 4.70 -6.34 21.05
CA ILE A 142 4.60 -6.81 19.67
C ILE A 142 5.95 -6.58 18.99
N THR A 143 6.52 -7.63 18.40
CA THR A 143 7.76 -7.54 17.64
C THR A 143 7.46 -7.20 16.18
N LEU A 144 8.04 -6.12 15.69
CA LEU A 144 8.11 -5.85 14.26
C LEU A 144 9.40 -6.46 13.71
N ARG A 145 9.28 -7.55 12.94
CA ARG A 145 10.44 -8.21 12.33
C ARG A 145 11.05 -7.33 11.26
N HIS A 146 10.19 -6.79 10.39
CA HIS A 146 10.53 -5.87 9.33
C HIS A 146 9.47 -4.77 9.18
N GLN A 147 9.86 -3.65 8.57
CA GLN A 147 8.98 -2.53 8.26
C GLN A 147 9.17 -2.11 6.81
N TYR A 148 8.13 -2.27 6.02
CA TYR A 148 8.17 -2.11 4.58
C TYR A 148 7.17 -1.06 4.09
N LEU A 149 7.54 -0.36 3.02
CA LEU A 149 6.64 0.45 2.22
C LEU A 149 6.14 -0.38 1.03
N LEU A 150 4.82 -0.49 0.86
CA LEU A 150 4.21 -0.88 -0.41
C LEU A 150 3.65 0.38 -1.06
N TRP A 151 4.18 0.76 -2.21
CA TRP A 151 3.88 2.02 -2.88
C TRP A 151 3.17 1.80 -4.20
N CYS A 152 2.03 2.51 -4.40
CA CYS A 152 1.29 2.55 -5.66
C CYS A 152 0.74 3.95 -5.92
N GLN A 153 1.44 4.73 -6.75
CA GLN A 153 1.10 6.11 -7.08
C GLN A 153 1.84 6.52 -8.37
N GLY A 154 1.34 7.50 -9.08
CA GLY A 154 2.00 8.08 -10.25
C GLY A 154 1.05 8.49 -11.36
N GLU A 155 -0.20 8.03 -11.33
CA GLU A 155 -1.20 8.35 -12.35
C GLU A 155 -1.49 9.85 -12.38
N SER A 156 -1.64 10.49 -11.22
CA SER A 156 -1.85 11.93 -11.14
C SER A 156 -0.65 12.73 -11.64
N ASP A 157 0.55 12.22 -11.45
CA ASP A 157 1.76 12.81 -12.05
C ASP A 157 1.75 12.71 -13.57
N GLY A 158 1.28 11.59 -14.11
CA GLY A 158 1.04 11.44 -15.55
C GLY A 158 0.01 12.45 -16.07
N ASP A 159 -1.10 12.63 -15.35
CA ASP A 159 -2.13 13.61 -15.70
C ASP A 159 -1.61 15.07 -15.69
N HIS A 160 -0.69 15.37 -14.79
CA HIS A 160 -0.09 16.71 -14.64
C HIS A 160 1.21 16.89 -15.42
N HIS A 161 1.62 15.92 -16.23
CA HIS A 161 2.84 15.94 -17.02
C HIS A 161 4.11 16.18 -16.19
N THR A 162 4.16 15.65 -14.97
CA THR A 162 5.39 15.63 -14.17
C THR A 162 6.48 14.90 -14.95
N SER A 163 7.65 15.47 -15.06
CA SER A 163 8.74 14.82 -15.77
C SER A 163 9.30 13.63 -15.01
N ALA A 164 9.92 12.69 -15.73
CA ALA A 164 10.58 11.53 -15.13
C ALA A 164 11.62 11.93 -14.07
N ASP A 165 12.43 12.95 -14.37
CA ASP A 165 13.46 13.44 -13.46
C ASP A 165 12.87 14.06 -12.19
N GLU A 166 11.83 14.87 -12.32
CA GLU A 166 11.19 15.51 -11.17
C GLU A 166 10.46 14.46 -10.31
N TYR A 167 9.76 13.52 -10.93
CA TYR A 167 9.14 12.41 -10.19
C TYR A 167 10.17 11.60 -9.40
N THR A 168 11.25 11.20 -10.07
CA THR A 168 12.33 10.42 -9.45
C THR A 168 12.94 11.16 -8.26
N LYS A 169 13.28 12.44 -8.44
CA LYS A 169 13.86 13.28 -7.39
C LYS A 169 12.92 13.38 -6.18
N GLN A 170 11.65 13.69 -6.39
CA GLN A 170 10.68 13.87 -5.33
C GLN A 170 10.31 12.54 -4.64
N PHE A 171 10.23 11.44 -5.39
CA PHE A 171 10.07 10.13 -4.81
C PHE A 171 11.23 9.78 -3.87
N MET A 172 12.47 10.00 -4.30
CA MET A 172 13.64 9.73 -3.45
C MET A 172 13.68 10.60 -2.20
N GLN A 173 13.31 11.86 -2.30
CA GLN A 173 13.23 12.77 -1.13
C GLN A 173 12.20 12.26 -0.11
N MET A 174 11.02 11.87 -0.55
CA MET A 174 9.99 11.24 0.29
C MET A 174 10.51 9.94 0.92
N TYR A 175 11.06 9.05 0.10
CA TYR A 175 11.49 7.73 0.54
C TYR A 175 12.61 7.79 1.59
N GLU A 176 13.59 8.68 1.43
CA GLU A 176 14.64 8.89 2.44
C GLU A 176 14.07 9.35 3.79
N LYS A 177 12.99 10.14 3.80
CA LYS A 177 12.29 10.51 5.04
C LYS A 177 11.61 9.31 5.70
N LEU A 178 11.00 8.44 4.92
CA LEU A 178 10.38 7.21 5.45
C LEU A 178 11.43 6.21 5.96
N LYS A 179 12.57 6.10 5.29
CA LYS A 179 13.70 5.29 5.77
C LYS A 179 14.25 5.82 7.10
N ALA A 180 14.35 7.13 7.26
CA ALA A 180 14.81 7.76 8.49
C ALA A 180 13.93 7.44 9.71
N VAL A 181 12.69 7.00 9.50
CA VAL A 181 11.76 6.61 10.57
C VAL A 181 11.48 5.10 10.61
N GLY A 182 12.28 4.28 9.93
CA GLY A 182 12.30 2.83 10.12
C GLY A 182 11.88 1.98 8.92
N ILE A 183 11.48 2.57 7.79
CA ILE A 183 11.22 1.79 6.58
C ILE A 183 12.53 1.23 6.02
N GLU A 184 12.58 -0.07 5.81
CA GLU A 184 13.78 -0.80 5.39
C GLU A 184 13.85 -1.00 3.88
N HIS A 185 12.69 -1.16 3.24
CA HIS A 185 12.60 -1.46 1.81
C HIS A 185 11.29 -0.92 1.22
N CYS A 186 11.32 -0.51 -0.03
CA CYS A 186 10.14 -0.15 -0.81
C CYS A 186 9.82 -1.25 -1.83
N PHE A 187 8.62 -1.81 -1.70
CA PHE A 187 8.03 -2.65 -2.73
C PHE A 187 7.09 -1.80 -3.57
N LEU A 188 7.38 -1.69 -4.86
CA LEU A 188 6.70 -0.80 -5.77
C LEU A 188 5.77 -1.57 -6.70
N ILE A 189 4.51 -1.16 -6.75
CA ILE A 189 3.54 -1.61 -7.74
C ILE A 189 3.54 -0.59 -8.88
N GLY A 190 3.90 -1.03 -10.08
CA GLY A 190 3.89 -0.17 -11.27
C GLY A 190 2.47 0.28 -11.63
N ILE A 191 2.33 1.54 -12.01
CA ILE A 191 1.04 2.09 -12.46
C ILE A 191 0.63 1.50 -13.81
N GLY A 192 -0.66 1.51 -14.11
CA GLY A 192 -1.21 1.02 -15.36
C GLY A 192 -1.19 2.06 -16.48
N ALA A 193 -2.08 1.88 -17.45
CA ALA A 193 -2.27 2.77 -18.57
C ALA A 193 -3.51 3.65 -18.36
N TYR A 194 -3.50 4.83 -18.96
CA TYR A 194 -4.67 5.68 -19.05
C TYR A 194 -5.72 5.05 -19.99
N ASN A 195 -6.96 5.00 -19.54
CA ASN A 195 -8.09 4.41 -20.29
C ASN A 195 -9.16 5.45 -20.65
N GLY A 196 -8.77 6.72 -20.72
CA GLY A 196 -9.67 7.81 -21.13
C GLY A 196 -9.49 8.19 -22.60
N THR A 197 -10.09 9.32 -22.96
CA THR A 197 -10.13 9.84 -24.34
C THR A 197 -9.23 11.05 -24.58
N ALA A 198 -8.53 11.57 -23.56
CA ALA A 198 -7.60 12.68 -23.73
C ALA A 198 -6.33 12.19 -24.42
N ASP A 199 -5.96 12.86 -25.53
CA ASP A 199 -4.85 12.43 -26.38
C ASP A 199 -3.47 12.79 -25.78
N ASP A 200 -3.43 13.72 -24.82
CA ASP A 200 -2.22 14.21 -24.18
C ASP A 200 -1.87 13.50 -22.88
N ILE A 201 -2.69 12.55 -22.43
CA ILE A 201 -2.46 11.78 -21.18
C ILE A 201 -1.78 10.46 -21.49
N CYS A 202 -0.59 10.28 -20.92
CA CYS A 202 0.18 9.04 -21.01
C CYS A 202 0.95 8.82 -19.69
N TYR A 203 0.86 7.60 -19.15
CA TYR A 203 1.53 7.25 -17.89
C TYR A 203 2.89 6.57 -18.08
N ASP A 204 3.31 6.37 -19.33
CA ASP A 204 4.53 5.62 -19.64
C ASP A 204 5.79 6.28 -19.09
N GLU A 205 5.87 7.62 -19.14
CA GLU A 205 7.04 8.36 -18.63
C GLU A 205 7.23 8.11 -17.12
N ILE A 206 6.17 8.24 -16.33
CA ILE A 206 6.23 8.02 -14.89
C ILE A 206 6.51 6.55 -14.56
N ARG A 207 5.83 5.63 -15.24
CA ARG A 207 6.03 4.18 -15.04
C ARG A 207 7.47 3.78 -15.37
N ASN A 208 8.00 4.25 -16.48
CA ASN A 208 9.39 3.98 -16.89
C ASN A 208 10.39 4.59 -15.91
N ALA A 209 10.12 5.77 -15.36
CA ALA A 209 10.94 6.36 -14.30
C ALA A 209 10.96 5.46 -13.05
N GLN A 210 9.79 4.95 -12.63
CA GLN A 210 9.67 4.02 -11.50
C GLN A 210 10.50 2.75 -11.70
N TYR A 211 10.42 2.15 -12.87
CA TYR A 211 11.20 0.94 -13.17
C TYR A 211 12.68 1.23 -13.25
N SER A 212 13.05 2.34 -13.86
CA SER A 212 14.46 2.76 -13.98
C SER A 212 15.11 2.98 -12.62
N PHE A 213 14.47 3.75 -11.72
CA PHE A 213 15.10 3.97 -10.42
C PHE A 213 15.12 2.71 -9.55
N ALA A 214 14.13 1.82 -9.67
CA ALA A 214 14.13 0.54 -8.95
C ALA A 214 15.29 -0.36 -9.40
N GLU A 215 15.62 -0.39 -10.68
CA GLU A 215 16.77 -1.15 -11.19
C GLU A 215 18.11 -0.68 -10.63
N HIS A 216 18.23 0.60 -10.28
CA HIS A 216 19.46 1.21 -9.77
C HIS A 216 19.54 1.27 -8.24
N ARG A 217 18.52 0.77 -7.53
CA ARG A 217 18.43 0.81 -6.06
C ARG A 217 18.23 -0.58 -5.48
N LYS A 218 19.09 -0.96 -4.53
CA LYS A 218 18.97 -2.26 -3.84
C LYS A 218 17.81 -2.30 -2.84
N ASP A 219 17.34 -1.15 -2.39
CA ASP A 219 16.29 -0.98 -1.41
C ASP A 219 14.90 -0.67 -2.01
N ILE A 220 14.77 -0.84 -3.33
CA ILE A 220 13.50 -0.69 -4.06
C ILE A 220 13.33 -1.89 -5.01
N THR A 221 12.18 -2.54 -4.95
CA THR A 221 11.86 -3.68 -5.82
C THR A 221 10.49 -3.49 -6.46
N VAL A 222 10.40 -3.59 -7.76
CA VAL A 222 9.11 -3.66 -8.48
C VAL A 222 8.52 -5.05 -8.24
N VAL A 223 7.36 -5.12 -7.59
CA VAL A 223 6.73 -6.38 -7.19
C VAL A 223 5.51 -6.75 -8.03
N SER A 224 4.96 -5.82 -8.80
CA SER A 224 3.93 -6.13 -9.80
C SER A 224 3.94 -5.13 -10.94
N ARG A 225 3.74 -5.63 -12.15
CA ARG A 225 3.49 -4.86 -13.37
C ARG A 225 2.12 -5.15 -13.97
N LEU A 226 1.25 -5.85 -13.23
CA LEU A 226 -0.01 -6.34 -13.79
C LEU A 226 -1.00 -5.25 -14.13
N PHE A 227 -0.95 -4.08 -13.50
CA PHE A 227 -1.82 -2.97 -13.88
C PHE A 227 -1.65 -2.57 -15.36
N GLU A 228 -0.47 -2.72 -15.93
CA GLU A 228 -0.21 -2.49 -17.37
C GLU A 228 -1.08 -3.36 -18.29
N THR A 229 -1.47 -4.54 -17.83
CA THR A 229 -2.24 -5.50 -18.63
C THR A 229 -3.75 -5.27 -18.58
N MET A 230 -4.23 -4.49 -17.62
CA MET A 230 -5.66 -4.41 -17.27
C MET A 230 -6.50 -3.73 -18.36
N LYS A 231 -5.98 -2.68 -19.00
CA LYS A 231 -6.68 -2.01 -20.11
C LYS A 231 -6.99 -2.99 -21.25
N ALA A 232 -6.00 -3.73 -21.71
CA ALA A 232 -6.15 -4.69 -22.79
C ALA A 232 -7.06 -5.88 -22.43
N ARG A 233 -7.17 -6.19 -21.12
CA ARG A 233 -7.99 -7.28 -20.59
C ARG A 233 -9.42 -6.85 -20.23
N GLY A 234 -9.76 -5.57 -20.43
CA GLY A 234 -11.08 -5.04 -20.08
C GLY A 234 -11.36 -4.98 -18.57
N LEU A 235 -10.32 -4.88 -17.74
CA LEU A 235 -10.42 -4.84 -16.28
C LEU A 235 -10.36 -3.43 -15.68
N MET A 236 -10.39 -2.39 -16.51
CA MET A 236 -10.55 -1.01 -16.05
C MET A 236 -12.02 -0.61 -16.08
N LYS A 237 -12.52 -0.06 -14.98
CA LYS A 237 -13.91 0.38 -14.84
C LYS A 237 -14.15 1.83 -15.24
N ASP A 238 -13.10 2.63 -15.31
CA ASP A 238 -13.11 4.03 -15.74
C ASP A 238 -11.75 4.41 -16.35
N SER A 239 -11.45 5.70 -16.48
CA SER A 239 -10.19 6.16 -17.08
C SER A 239 -8.94 5.82 -16.25
N PHE A 240 -9.09 5.55 -14.95
CA PHE A 240 -7.97 5.47 -14.00
C PHE A 240 -7.98 4.21 -13.12
N HIS A 241 -9.15 3.61 -12.87
CA HIS A 241 -9.33 2.61 -11.84
C HIS A 241 -9.77 1.26 -12.39
N TYR A 242 -9.66 0.24 -11.56
CA TYR A 242 -9.84 -1.15 -11.93
C TYR A 242 -11.08 -1.75 -11.26
N TYR A 243 -11.61 -2.80 -11.85
CA TYR A 243 -12.54 -3.68 -11.17
C TYR A 243 -11.83 -4.40 -10.01
N GLN A 244 -12.58 -4.85 -9.00
CA GLN A 244 -12.00 -5.53 -7.84
C GLN A 244 -11.19 -6.76 -8.23
N ALA A 245 -11.60 -7.50 -9.25
CA ALA A 245 -10.83 -8.62 -9.78
C ALA A 245 -9.39 -8.22 -10.17
N GLY A 246 -9.20 -7.05 -10.77
CA GLY A 246 -7.89 -6.51 -11.09
C GLY A 246 -7.08 -6.19 -9.83
N TYR A 247 -7.67 -5.56 -8.84
CA TYR A 247 -7.01 -5.31 -7.55
C TYR A 247 -6.61 -6.61 -6.86
N ASN A 248 -7.47 -7.62 -6.86
CA ASN A 248 -7.17 -8.93 -6.28
C ASN A 248 -5.96 -9.59 -6.95
N GLU A 249 -5.88 -9.57 -8.27
CA GLU A 249 -4.75 -10.13 -9.02
C GLU A 249 -3.45 -9.39 -8.73
N VAL A 250 -3.47 -8.06 -8.73
CA VAL A 250 -2.28 -7.24 -8.43
C VAL A 250 -1.81 -7.47 -7.00
N GLY A 251 -2.73 -7.52 -6.03
CA GLY A 251 -2.40 -7.81 -4.64
C GLY A 251 -1.71 -9.17 -4.49
N LYS A 252 -2.23 -10.19 -5.14
CA LYS A 252 -1.64 -11.53 -5.14
C LYS A 252 -0.26 -11.56 -5.79
N ASP A 253 -0.10 -10.98 -6.97
CA ASP A 253 1.17 -10.92 -7.68
C ASP A 253 2.24 -10.16 -6.91
N ALA A 254 1.89 -8.98 -6.40
CA ALA A 254 2.78 -8.17 -5.57
C ALA A 254 3.23 -8.93 -4.32
N ALA A 255 2.32 -9.64 -3.65
CA ALA A 255 2.65 -10.40 -2.45
C ALA A 255 3.57 -11.60 -2.73
N ILE A 256 3.37 -12.32 -3.82
CA ILE A 256 4.25 -13.42 -4.23
C ILE A 256 5.68 -12.89 -4.43
N ASN A 257 5.83 -11.80 -5.17
CA ASN A 257 7.15 -11.22 -5.46
C ASN A 257 7.79 -10.57 -4.22
N THR A 258 6.99 -9.95 -3.37
CA THR A 258 7.46 -9.44 -2.06
C THR A 258 7.95 -10.56 -1.17
N ALA A 259 7.18 -11.63 -1.02
CA ALA A 259 7.56 -12.80 -0.23
C ALA A 259 8.84 -13.44 -0.74
N LYS A 260 8.97 -13.56 -2.06
CA LYS A 260 10.19 -14.07 -2.70
C LYS A 260 11.42 -13.24 -2.32
N TYR A 261 11.31 -11.91 -2.37
CA TYR A 261 12.39 -11.02 -1.94
C TYR A 261 12.72 -11.23 -0.46
N VAL A 262 11.71 -11.20 0.41
CA VAL A 262 11.89 -11.32 1.87
C VAL A 262 12.54 -12.65 2.25
N LEU A 263 12.09 -13.76 1.68
CA LEU A 263 12.65 -15.09 1.96
C LEU A 263 14.07 -15.25 1.44
N THR A 264 14.49 -14.48 0.44
CA THR A 264 15.82 -14.59 -0.18
C THR A 264 16.83 -13.60 0.42
N ASN A 265 16.40 -12.39 0.82
CA ASN A 265 17.30 -11.28 1.12
C ASN A 265 17.19 -10.74 2.56
N ALA A 266 16.11 -11.00 3.27
CA ALA A 266 15.81 -10.39 4.57
C ALA A 266 15.86 -11.39 5.74
N GLN A 267 16.80 -12.34 5.72
CA GLN A 267 17.02 -13.31 6.80
C GLN A 267 17.85 -12.71 7.94
#